data_97802986a0f5a84919ff941c320e9c3e
#
_entry.id   97802986a0f5a84919ff941c320e9c3e
#
_cell.length_a   1.000
_cell.length_b   1.000
_cell.length_c   1.000
_cell.angle_alpha   90.00
_cell.angle_beta   90.00
_cell.angle_gamma   90.00
#
_symmetry.space_group_name_H-M   'P 1'
#
loop_
_entity.id
_entity.type
_entity.pdbx_description
1 polymer ?
#
loop_
_entity_poly.entity_id
_entity_poly.type
_entity_poly.pdbx_seq_one_letter_code
_entity_poly.pdbx_strand_id
1 'polypeptide(L)'
;MGACPAALMLVLLDSNVCFSAMISPHSLPAKIIQAWRIGRFQILTCQKQIDEIRAASRNEKFRKVLHPPLVGTMLNHIYGTTVWSGRIPHGHEAADPTDSYLLDLIEVAQPDYAVTGDKRSGLLQMEKLGRTKILKASSFCSKVLHL
;
A
#
# COMPACT_ATOMS: atom_id res chain seq x y z
N MET A 1 5.26 18.10 -24.52
CA MET A 1 5.05 17.55 -24.15
C MET A 1 5.10 17.04 -23.48
N GLY A 2 4.81 17.49 -23.63
CA GLY A 2 4.58 16.91 -22.44
C GLY A 2 4.91 15.53 -22.52
N ALA A 3 6.02 15.33 -22.38
CA ALA A 3 6.38 14.01 -22.18
C ALA A 3 5.26 13.42 -21.35
N CYS A 4 4.56 12.53 -21.91
CA CYS A 4 3.84 11.58 -21.16
C CYS A 4 4.80 11.23 -20.05
N PRO A 5 4.52 11.58 -18.83
CA PRO A 5 5.39 11.17 -17.75
C PRO A 5 5.58 9.68 -17.94
N ALA A 6 6.83 9.30 -18.03
CA ALA A 6 7.15 7.90 -17.90
C ALA A 6 6.18 7.39 -16.90
N ALA A 7 5.48 6.35 -17.24
CA ALA A 7 4.45 5.79 -16.40
C ALA A 7 4.89 5.91 -14.96
N LEU A 8 4.10 6.59 -14.15
CA LEU A 8 4.41 6.72 -12.74
C LEU A 8 4.63 5.32 -12.16
N MET A 9 5.57 5.22 -11.23
CA MET A 9 5.78 3.98 -10.52
C MET A 9 4.46 3.48 -9.96
N LEU A 10 4.24 2.18 -10.08
CA LEU A 10 3.10 1.52 -9.48
C LEU A 10 3.54 0.86 -8.19
N VAL A 11 2.89 1.20 -7.08
CA VAL A 11 3.30 0.77 -5.75
C VAL A 11 2.13 0.14 -5.02
N LEU A 12 2.35 -1.03 -4.47
CA LEU A 12 1.39 -1.68 -3.58
C LEU A 12 1.78 -1.37 -2.15
N LEU A 13 0.85 -0.81 -1.38
CA LEU A 13 1.05 -0.59 0.06
C LEU A 13 0.29 -1.66 0.82
N ASP A 14 0.98 -2.33 1.75
CA ASP A 14 0.33 -3.23 2.69
C ASP A 14 -0.72 -2.46 3.50
N SER A 15 -1.83 -3.10 3.82
CA SER A 15 -2.91 -2.47 4.60
C SER A 15 -2.41 -1.90 5.92
N ASN A 16 -1.44 -2.56 6.57
CA ASN A 16 -0.85 -2.06 7.81
C ASN A 16 -0.11 -0.73 7.62
N VAL A 17 0.51 -0.53 6.47
CA VAL A 17 1.14 0.76 6.13
C VAL A 17 0.06 1.84 6.02
N CYS A 18 -1.05 1.52 5.37
CA CYS A 18 -2.18 2.44 5.25
C CYS A 18 -2.77 2.80 6.62
N PHE A 19 -2.95 1.80 7.49
CA PHE A 19 -3.47 2.03 8.84
C PHE A 19 -2.52 2.91 9.66
N SER A 20 -1.23 2.63 9.60
CA SER A 20 -0.22 3.43 10.31
C SER A 20 -0.23 4.87 9.85
N ALA A 21 -0.42 5.10 8.56
CA ALA A 21 -0.53 6.45 8.00
C ALA A 21 -1.73 7.21 8.55
N MET A 22 -2.83 6.51 8.84
CA MET A 22 -4.04 7.14 9.38
C MET A 22 -3.97 7.40 10.89
N ILE A 23 -3.02 6.79 11.59
CA ILE A 23 -2.87 6.95 13.04
C ILE A 23 -1.94 8.12 13.38
N SER A 24 -0.84 8.26 12.65
CA SER A 24 0.17 9.26 12.98
C SER A 24 0.52 10.13 11.77
N PRO A 25 0.23 11.44 11.81
CA PRO A 25 0.47 12.33 10.67
C PRO A 25 1.95 12.60 10.40
N HIS A 26 2.83 12.29 11.34
CA HIS A 26 4.28 12.53 11.20
C HIS A 26 5.06 11.25 10.94
N SER A 27 4.38 10.12 10.80
CA SER A 27 5.04 8.83 10.56
C SER A 27 5.55 8.73 9.13
N LEU A 28 6.48 7.80 8.90
CA LEU A 28 6.95 7.50 7.54
C LEU A 28 5.81 7.01 6.63
N PRO A 29 4.91 6.14 7.09
CA PRO A 29 3.73 5.79 6.28
C PRO A 29 2.91 7.01 5.88
N ALA A 30 2.72 7.98 6.76
CA ALA A 30 1.98 9.20 6.41
C ALA A 30 2.71 10.03 5.35
N LYS A 31 4.04 10.06 5.39
CA LYS A 31 4.84 10.73 4.34
C LYS A 31 4.68 10.06 2.99
N ILE A 32 4.59 8.73 2.99
CA ILE A 32 4.34 7.96 1.76
C ILE A 32 2.97 8.34 1.17
N ILE A 33 1.95 8.43 2.00
CA ILE A 33 0.60 8.82 1.54
C ILE A 33 0.60 10.26 1.01
N GLN A 34 1.32 11.17 1.65
CA GLN A 34 1.45 12.54 1.16
C GLN A 34 2.13 12.59 -0.22
N ALA A 35 3.18 11.79 -0.42
CA ALA A 35 3.86 11.71 -1.70
C ALA A 35 2.92 11.19 -2.80
N TRP A 36 2.10 10.21 -2.46
CA TRP A 36 1.07 9.72 -3.37
C TRP A 36 0.06 10.82 -3.71
N ARG A 37 -0.41 11.57 -2.72
CA ARG A 37 -1.40 12.64 -2.94
C ARG A 37 -0.91 13.71 -3.90
N ILE A 38 0.38 14.00 -3.89
CA ILE A 38 0.96 15.00 -4.81
C ILE A 38 1.41 14.38 -6.14
N GLY A 39 1.07 13.13 -6.39
CA GLY A 39 1.26 12.51 -7.68
C GLY A 39 2.62 11.90 -7.94
N ARG A 40 3.42 11.62 -6.92
CA ARG A 40 4.77 11.07 -7.13
C ARG A 40 4.77 9.62 -7.57
N PHE A 41 3.70 8.89 -7.30
CA PHE A 41 3.51 7.51 -7.75
C PHE A 41 2.03 7.15 -7.76
N GLN A 42 1.70 6.01 -8.36
CA GLN A 42 0.35 5.47 -8.37
C GLN A 42 0.26 4.31 -7.40
N ILE A 43 -0.87 4.18 -6.71
CA ILE A 43 -1.13 3.05 -5.84
C ILE A 43 -1.89 1.97 -6.59
N LEU A 44 -1.40 0.74 -6.48
CA LEU A 44 -2.13 -0.46 -6.87
C LEU A 44 -2.94 -0.93 -5.66
N THR A 45 -4.20 -1.19 -5.86
CA THR A 45 -5.05 -1.75 -4.81
C THR A 45 -6.07 -2.71 -5.42
N CYS A 46 -6.79 -3.42 -4.59
CA CYS A 46 -7.88 -4.28 -5.02
C CYS A 46 -9.07 -4.09 -4.09
N GLN A 47 -10.23 -4.61 -4.50
CA GLN A 47 -11.46 -4.41 -3.73
C GLN A 47 -11.33 -4.95 -2.30
N LYS A 48 -10.65 -6.08 -2.12
CA LYS A 48 -10.44 -6.65 -0.79
C LYS A 48 -9.71 -5.69 0.13
N GLN A 49 -8.66 -5.03 -0.35
CA GLN A 49 -7.92 -4.04 0.43
C GLN A 49 -8.77 -2.81 0.76
N ILE A 50 -9.53 -2.34 -0.22
CA ILE A 50 -10.45 -1.21 0.00
C ILE A 50 -11.45 -1.55 1.10
N ASP A 51 -12.01 -2.75 1.06
CA ASP A 51 -12.97 -3.22 2.06
C ASP A 51 -12.34 -3.31 3.44
N GLU A 52 -11.09 -3.79 3.52
CA GLU A 52 -10.36 -3.84 4.80
C GLU A 52 -10.15 -2.45 5.39
N ILE A 53 -9.76 -1.48 4.57
CA ILE A 53 -9.53 -0.11 5.03
C ILE A 53 -10.84 0.52 5.52
N ARG A 54 -11.93 0.31 4.79
CA ARG A 54 -13.24 0.80 5.20
C ARG A 54 -13.69 0.16 6.51
N ALA A 55 -13.54 -1.16 6.63
CA ALA A 55 -13.92 -1.87 7.84
C ALA A 55 -13.13 -1.38 9.05
N ALA A 56 -11.83 -1.18 8.88
CA ALA A 56 -10.98 -0.66 9.95
C ALA A 56 -11.40 0.74 10.38
N SER A 57 -11.77 1.61 9.42
CA SER A 57 -12.20 2.98 9.73
C SER A 57 -13.49 3.02 10.54
N ARG A 58 -14.28 1.94 10.52
CA ARG A 58 -15.54 1.83 11.26
C ARG A 58 -15.40 1.06 12.58
N ASN A 59 -14.24 0.42 12.81
CA ASN A 59 -14.00 -0.36 14.02
C ASN A 59 -13.80 0.59 15.21
N GLU A 60 -14.52 0.37 16.30
CA GLU A 60 -14.45 1.24 17.48
C GLU A 60 -13.04 1.36 18.06
N LYS A 61 -12.29 0.25 18.10
CA LYS A 61 -10.93 0.27 18.63
C LYS A 61 -10.01 1.16 17.78
N PHE A 62 -10.14 1.08 16.47
CA PHE A 62 -9.37 1.91 15.57
C PHE A 62 -9.82 3.37 15.57
N ARG A 63 -11.13 3.62 15.68
CA ARG A 63 -11.65 5.00 15.68
C ARG A 63 -11.05 5.85 16.79
N LYS A 64 -10.65 5.24 17.90
CA LYS A 64 -10.05 5.96 19.03
C LYS A 64 -8.64 6.45 18.72
N VAL A 65 -7.91 5.77 17.84
CA VAL A 65 -6.51 6.09 17.52
C VAL A 65 -6.34 6.68 16.12
N LEU A 66 -7.34 6.55 15.26
CA LEU A 66 -7.27 7.13 13.92
C LEU A 66 -7.39 8.65 13.97
N HIS A 67 -6.59 9.30 13.15
CA HIS A 67 -6.63 10.76 13.00
C HIS A 67 -7.69 11.08 11.93
N PRO A 68 -8.85 11.69 12.30
CA PRO A 68 -9.95 11.86 11.36
C PRO A 68 -9.61 12.53 10.03
N PRO A 69 -8.80 13.61 9.98
CA PRO A 69 -8.40 14.18 8.69
C PRO A 69 -7.63 13.22 7.79
N LEU A 70 -6.81 12.35 8.38
CA LEU A 70 -6.05 11.37 7.61
C LEU A 70 -6.96 10.26 7.07
N VAL A 71 -7.95 9.83 7.86
CA VAL A 71 -8.94 8.84 7.41
C VAL A 71 -9.73 9.40 6.23
N GLY A 72 -10.23 10.63 6.34
CA GLY A 72 -10.97 11.28 5.26
C GLY A 72 -10.13 11.40 4.01
N THR A 73 -8.88 11.81 4.15
CA THR A 73 -7.93 11.90 3.04
C THR A 73 -7.74 10.54 2.36
N MET A 74 -7.48 9.51 3.14
CA MET A 74 -7.27 8.15 2.62
C MET A 74 -8.50 7.68 1.85
N LEU A 75 -9.69 7.75 2.45
CA LEU A 75 -10.91 7.28 1.83
C LEU A 75 -11.26 8.07 0.56
N ASN A 76 -11.06 9.39 0.57
CA ASN A 76 -11.33 10.21 -0.61
C ASN A 76 -10.39 9.90 -1.76
N HIS A 77 -9.14 9.60 -1.47
CA HIS A 77 -8.13 9.35 -2.50
C HIS A 77 -8.12 7.91 -2.99
N ILE A 78 -8.60 6.95 -2.17
CA ILE A 78 -8.57 5.54 -2.56
C ILE A 78 -9.41 5.27 -3.82
N TYR A 79 -10.45 6.05 -4.05
CA TYR A 79 -11.25 5.93 -5.27
C TYR A 79 -10.52 6.40 -6.52
N GLY A 80 -9.47 7.20 -6.36
CA GLY A 80 -8.65 7.66 -7.47
C GLY A 80 -7.44 6.77 -7.73
N THR A 81 -7.32 5.65 -7.01
CA THR A 81 -6.18 4.73 -7.18
C THR A 81 -6.41 3.76 -8.34
N THR A 82 -5.32 3.16 -8.77
CA THR A 82 -5.39 2.07 -9.73
C THR A 82 -5.92 0.82 -9.02
N VAL A 83 -7.11 0.41 -9.37
CA VAL A 83 -7.74 -0.79 -8.79
C VAL A 83 -7.57 -1.95 -9.75
N TRP A 84 -7.04 -3.07 -9.26
CA TRP A 84 -6.98 -4.29 -10.05
C TRP A 84 -8.38 -4.91 -10.10
N SER A 85 -8.98 -4.93 -11.27
CA SER A 85 -10.33 -5.48 -11.48
C SER A 85 -10.31 -6.90 -12.02
N GLY A 86 -9.14 -7.42 -12.37
CA GLY A 86 -9.02 -8.77 -12.86
C GLY A 86 -9.11 -9.80 -11.74
N ARG A 87 -9.22 -11.06 -12.15
CA ARG A 87 -9.20 -12.17 -11.19
C ARG A 87 -7.81 -12.30 -10.57
N ILE A 88 -7.78 -12.41 -9.25
CA ILE A 88 -6.54 -12.65 -8.51
C ILE A 88 -6.43 -14.15 -8.28
N PRO A 89 -5.39 -14.82 -8.84
CA PRO A 89 -5.22 -16.25 -8.63
C PRO A 89 -4.89 -16.53 -7.15
N HIS A 90 -5.29 -17.70 -6.67
CA HIS A 90 -4.98 -18.17 -5.33
C HIS A 90 -3.81 -19.16 -5.42
N GLY A 91 -2.58 -18.65 -5.42
CA GLY A 91 -1.41 -19.51 -5.59
C GLY A 91 -0.36 -19.34 -4.50
N HIS A 92 -0.46 -18.30 -3.69
CA HIS A 92 0.53 -18.03 -2.66
C HIS A 92 -0.04 -18.20 -1.26
N GLU A 93 0.82 -18.68 -0.36
CA GLU A 93 0.53 -18.71 1.06
C GLU A 93 1.58 -17.86 1.77
N ALA A 94 1.13 -16.86 2.53
CA ALA A 94 1.98 -16.09 3.41
C ALA A 94 1.96 -16.70 4.81
N ALA A 95 2.97 -16.37 5.63
CA ALA A 95 2.99 -16.78 7.04
C ALA A 95 1.74 -16.30 7.77
N ASP A 96 1.24 -15.11 7.41
CA ASP A 96 -0.06 -14.62 7.85
C ASP A 96 -1.06 -14.81 6.70
N PRO A 97 -2.11 -15.63 6.87
CA PRO A 97 -3.08 -15.86 5.80
C PRO A 97 -3.76 -14.61 5.28
N THR A 98 -3.86 -13.56 6.10
CA THR A 98 -4.49 -12.30 5.66
C THR A 98 -3.69 -11.59 4.59
N ASP A 99 -2.39 -11.89 4.46
CA ASP A 99 -1.51 -11.27 3.47
C ASP A 99 -1.32 -12.09 2.21
N SER A 100 -1.91 -13.29 2.13
CA SER A 100 -1.77 -14.16 0.96
C SER A 100 -2.26 -13.50 -0.31
N TYR A 101 -3.35 -12.73 -0.25
CA TYR A 101 -3.87 -12.04 -1.42
C TYR A 101 -2.90 -10.95 -1.94
N LEU A 102 -2.09 -10.37 -1.05
CA LEU A 102 -1.10 -9.38 -1.46
C LEU A 102 -0.03 -10.02 -2.34
N LEU A 103 0.44 -11.21 -1.97
CA LEU A 103 1.39 -11.95 -2.79
C LEU A 103 0.80 -12.28 -4.17
N ASP A 104 -0.44 -12.72 -4.20
CA ASP A 104 -1.14 -13.04 -5.44
C ASP A 104 -1.31 -11.78 -6.31
N LEU A 105 -1.63 -10.65 -5.70
CA LEU A 105 -1.78 -9.38 -6.40
C LEU A 105 -0.44 -8.91 -6.98
N ILE A 106 0.65 -9.03 -6.21
CA ILE A 106 1.99 -8.70 -6.69
C ILE A 106 2.33 -9.53 -7.92
N GLU A 107 2.05 -10.83 -7.87
CA GLU A 107 2.39 -11.72 -8.98
C GLU A 107 1.61 -11.36 -10.25
N VAL A 108 0.33 -11.10 -10.13
CA VAL A 108 -0.52 -10.85 -11.31
C VAL A 108 -0.31 -9.46 -11.88
N ALA A 109 -0.12 -8.44 -11.05
CA ALA A 109 -0.03 -7.04 -11.49
C ALA A 109 1.40 -6.54 -11.65
N GLN A 110 2.37 -7.19 -11.02
CA GLN A 110 3.80 -6.84 -11.09
C GLN A 110 4.07 -5.35 -10.86
N PRO A 111 3.67 -4.78 -9.70
CA PRO A 111 4.01 -3.39 -9.40
C PRO A 111 5.53 -3.21 -9.31
N ASP A 112 5.98 -1.97 -9.36
CA ASP A 112 7.41 -1.67 -9.22
C ASP A 112 7.90 -1.95 -7.80
N TYR A 113 7.08 -1.60 -6.81
CA TYR A 113 7.41 -1.78 -5.39
C TYR A 113 6.20 -2.28 -4.61
N ALA A 114 6.48 -3.04 -3.56
CA ALA A 114 5.52 -3.35 -2.52
C ALA A 114 6.12 -2.90 -1.18
N VAL A 115 5.37 -2.11 -0.43
CA VAL A 115 5.84 -1.54 0.84
C VAL A 115 5.08 -2.20 1.97
N THR A 116 5.82 -2.78 2.90
CA THR A 116 5.26 -3.45 4.07
C THR A 116 6.07 -3.11 5.31
N GLY A 117 5.42 -3.08 6.47
CA GLY A 117 6.11 -2.96 7.75
C GLY A 117 6.09 -4.26 8.55
N ASP A 118 5.36 -5.25 8.04
CA ASP A 118 5.13 -6.47 8.82
C ASP A 118 6.16 -7.56 8.49
N LYS A 119 7.00 -7.85 9.48
CA LYS A 119 7.99 -8.91 9.36
C LYS A 119 7.39 -10.30 9.53
N ARG A 120 6.20 -10.39 10.12
CA ARG A 120 5.56 -11.68 10.43
C ARG A 120 4.96 -12.37 9.21
N SER A 121 4.59 -11.61 8.20
CA SER A 121 4.01 -12.15 6.98
C SER A 121 5.03 -12.88 6.11
N GLY A 122 6.31 -12.64 6.33
CA GLY A 122 7.37 -13.16 5.47
C GLY A 122 7.61 -12.32 4.21
N LEU A 123 6.83 -11.28 3.97
CA LEU A 123 6.98 -10.45 2.77
C LEU A 123 8.33 -9.77 2.70
N LEU A 124 8.79 -9.18 3.81
CA LEU A 124 10.09 -8.48 3.84
C LEU A 124 11.27 -9.43 3.59
N GLN A 125 11.17 -10.66 4.05
CA GLN A 125 12.23 -11.64 3.87
C GLN A 125 12.37 -12.08 2.41
N MET A 126 11.32 -11.93 1.61
CA MET A 126 11.36 -12.26 0.18
C MET A 126 12.20 -11.27 -0.62
N GLU A 127 12.28 -10.02 -0.16
CA GLU A 127 12.99 -8.91 -0.81
C GLU A 127 12.54 -8.60 -2.23
N LYS A 128 12.11 -9.61 -2.97
CA LYS A 128 11.69 -9.46 -4.36
C LYS A 128 10.73 -10.59 -4.73
N LEU A 129 9.71 -10.27 -5.49
CA LEU A 129 8.80 -11.24 -6.08
C LEU A 129 8.58 -10.87 -7.55
N GLY A 130 9.10 -11.70 -8.47
CA GLY A 130 9.11 -11.32 -9.89
C GLY A 130 9.95 -10.05 -10.08
N ARG A 131 9.38 -9.03 -10.71
CA ARG A 131 10.05 -7.73 -10.87
C ARG A 131 9.82 -6.79 -9.69
N THR A 132 8.90 -7.12 -8.79
CA THR A 132 8.51 -6.25 -7.67
C THR A 132 9.53 -6.30 -6.55
N LYS A 133 10.08 -5.16 -6.18
CA LYS A 133 10.96 -5.04 -5.01
C LYS A 133 10.11 -4.80 -3.78
N ILE A 134 10.40 -5.55 -2.70
CA ILE A 134 9.65 -5.47 -1.46
C ILE A 134 10.48 -4.72 -0.44
N LEU A 135 9.98 -3.58 0.03
CA LEU A 135 10.70 -2.67 0.92
C LEU A 135 9.87 -2.35 2.16
N LYS A 136 10.54 -2.07 3.26
CA LYS A 136 9.88 -1.46 4.41
C LYS A 136 9.70 0.04 4.15
N ALA A 137 8.80 0.67 4.92
CA ALA A 137 8.47 2.10 4.73
C ALA A 137 9.68 3.01 4.78
N SER A 138 10.61 2.79 5.73
CA SER A 138 11.82 3.62 5.83
C SER A 138 12.70 3.51 4.60
N SER A 139 12.88 2.31 4.06
CA SER A 139 13.67 2.09 2.86
C SER A 139 13.01 2.73 1.63
N PHE A 140 11.71 2.62 1.52
CA PHE A 140 10.97 3.25 0.41
C PHE A 140 11.11 4.76 0.47
N CYS A 141 10.94 5.36 1.64
CA CYS A 141 11.10 6.80 1.82
C CYS A 141 12.51 7.27 1.45
N SER A 142 13.55 6.60 1.95
CA SER A 142 14.93 7.06 1.75
C SER A 142 15.46 6.74 0.36
N LYS A 143 15.22 5.53 -0.15
CA LYS A 143 15.83 5.05 -1.40
C LYS A 143 15.03 5.40 -2.64
N VAL A 144 13.72 5.49 -2.53
CA VAL A 144 12.84 5.71 -3.69
C VAL A 144 12.29 7.13 -3.70
N LEU A 145 11.77 7.61 -2.59
CA LEU A 145 11.19 8.95 -2.50
C LEU A 145 12.23 10.03 -2.14
N HIS A 146 13.38 9.65 -1.63
CA HIS A 146 14.45 10.58 -1.22
C HIS A 146 13.97 11.57 -0.15
N LEU A 147 13.27 11.06 0.84
CA LEU A 147 12.76 11.85 1.96
C LEU A 147 13.64 11.72 3.20
#